data_99bbecc37dfc2fa00f639a41b6b2dcfd
#
_entry.id   99bbecc37dfc2fa00f639a41b6b2dcfd
#
_cell.length_a   1.000
_cell.length_b   1.000
_cell.length_c   1.000
_cell.angle_alpha   90.00
_cell.angle_beta   90.00
_cell.angle_gamma   90.00
#
_symmetry.space_group_name_H-M   'P 1'
#
loop_
_entity.id
_entity.type
_entity.pdbx_description
1 polymer ?
#
loop_
_entity_poly.entity_id
_entity_poly.type
_entity_poly.pdbx_seq_one_letter_code
_entity_poly.pdbx_strand_id
1 'polypeptide(L)'
;MPTDFGRKARAYRLRHDMLLYDMAQIMRLGTAQLSGYECGREDPPADVVASLDMLIRVENNLPVPEPAEAERDAINAIAEAWRMLK
;
A
#
# COMPACT_ATOMS: atom_id res chain seq x y z
N MET A 1 9.57 -4.56 -16.34
CA MET A 1 10.52 -4.11 -15.30
C MET A 1 9.76 -3.65 -14.07
N PRO A 2 10.24 -3.94 -12.87
CA PRO A 2 9.57 -3.46 -11.67
C PRO A 2 9.61 -1.94 -11.61
N THR A 3 8.51 -1.35 -11.19
CA THR A 3 8.37 0.09 -11.01
C THR A 3 8.86 0.48 -9.61
N ASP A 4 9.00 1.78 -9.36
CA ASP A 4 9.31 2.28 -8.02
C ASP A 4 8.24 1.84 -7.02
N PHE A 5 6.96 1.89 -7.45
CA PHE A 5 5.86 1.39 -6.64
C PHE A 5 6.06 -0.10 -6.31
N GLY A 6 6.38 -0.90 -7.32
CA GLY A 6 6.58 -2.34 -7.15
C GLY A 6 7.70 -2.65 -6.17
N ARG A 7 8.82 -1.94 -6.29
CA ARG A 7 9.95 -2.14 -5.37
C ARG A 7 9.59 -1.79 -3.93
N LYS A 8 8.91 -0.68 -3.73
CA LYS A 8 8.48 -0.23 -2.40
C LYS A 8 7.46 -1.20 -1.79
N ALA A 9 6.48 -1.62 -2.58
CA ALA A 9 5.45 -2.55 -2.12
C ALA A 9 6.05 -3.90 -1.74
N ARG A 10 6.93 -4.41 -2.58
CA ARG A 10 7.59 -5.70 -2.32
C ARG A 10 8.49 -5.62 -1.09
N ALA A 11 9.27 -4.55 -0.96
CA ALA A 11 10.13 -4.36 0.21
C ALA A 11 9.30 -4.29 1.50
N TYR A 12 8.19 -3.58 1.46
CA TYR A 12 7.28 -3.50 2.59
C TYR A 12 6.72 -4.87 2.96
N ARG A 13 6.27 -5.66 1.97
CA ARG A 13 5.77 -7.01 2.20
C ARG A 13 6.81 -7.90 2.87
N LEU A 14 8.02 -7.86 2.35
CA LEU A 14 9.11 -8.71 2.85
C LEU A 14 9.51 -8.34 4.27
N ARG A 15 9.51 -7.05 4.60
CA ARG A 15 9.79 -6.60 5.97
C ARG A 15 8.76 -7.06 6.98
N HIS A 16 7.51 -7.20 6.55
CA HIS A 16 6.40 -7.59 7.42
C HIS A 16 5.96 -9.04 7.23
N ASP A 17 6.74 -9.80 6.49
CA ASP A 17 6.48 -11.21 6.25
C ASP A 17 5.08 -11.46 5.65
N MET A 18 4.69 -10.58 4.73
CA MET A 18 3.37 -10.61 4.10
C MET A 18 3.40 -11.27 2.73
N LEU A 19 2.35 -12.03 2.44
CA LEU A 19 2.08 -12.51 1.09
C LEU A 19 1.46 -11.37 0.25
N LEU A 20 1.53 -11.52 -1.08
CA LEU A 20 0.90 -10.58 -2.00
C LEU A 20 -0.61 -10.42 -1.70
N TYR A 21 -1.27 -11.50 -1.40
CA TYR A 21 -2.69 -11.50 -1.04
C TYR A 21 -2.95 -10.62 0.21
N ASP A 22 -2.12 -10.75 1.24
CA ASP A 22 -2.27 -9.97 2.47
C ASP A 22 -2.13 -8.48 2.20
N MET A 23 -1.13 -8.12 1.40
CA MET A 23 -0.89 -6.72 1.04
C MET A 23 -2.05 -6.16 0.21
N ALA A 24 -2.57 -6.96 -0.73
CA ALA A 24 -3.71 -6.56 -1.55
C ALA A 24 -4.93 -6.28 -0.69
N GLN A 25 -5.20 -7.11 0.31
CA GLN A 25 -6.31 -6.88 1.22
C GLN A 25 -6.16 -5.59 2.02
N ILE A 26 -4.97 -5.32 2.54
CA ILE A 26 -4.69 -4.09 3.28
C ILE A 26 -4.95 -2.87 2.40
N MET A 27 -4.55 -2.94 1.14
CA MET A 27 -4.71 -1.83 0.19
C MET A 27 -6.07 -1.83 -0.51
N ARG A 28 -6.94 -2.79 -0.19
CA ARG A 28 -8.26 -2.96 -0.81
C ARG A 28 -8.18 -3.12 -2.32
N LEU A 29 -7.20 -3.89 -2.76
CA LEU A 29 -7.00 -4.22 -4.16
C LEU A 29 -7.22 -5.70 -4.39
N GLY A 30 -7.52 -6.07 -5.63
CA GLY A 30 -7.45 -7.48 -6.03
C GLY A 30 -6.00 -7.93 -6.08
N THR A 31 -5.73 -9.19 -5.80
CA THR A 31 -4.37 -9.74 -5.84
C THR A 31 -3.74 -9.56 -7.21
N ALA A 32 -4.49 -9.85 -8.27
CA ALA A 32 -4.01 -9.68 -9.65
C ALA A 32 -3.74 -8.21 -9.98
N GLN A 33 -4.55 -7.31 -9.44
CA GLN A 33 -4.39 -5.88 -9.63
C GLN A 33 -3.10 -5.38 -8.99
N LEU A 34 -2.85 -5.76 -7.74
CA LEU A 34 -1.60 -5.40 -7.06
C LEU A 34 -0.40 -5.99 -7.79
N SER A 35 -0.49 -7.25 -8.21
CA SER A 35 0.56 -7.89 -9.00
C SER A 35 0.85 -7.12 -10.27
N GLY A 36 -0.18 -6.65 -10.97
CA GLY A 36 -0.02 -5.83 -12.17
C GLY A 36 0.74 -4.54 -11.91
N TYR A 37 0.45 -3.88 -10.79
CA TYR A 37 1.15 -2.66 -10.39
C TYR A 37 2.60 -2.95 -10.00
N GLU A 38 2.86 -4.03 -9.28
CA GLU A 38 4.22 -4.39 -8.88
C GLU A 38 5.10 -4.76 -10.07
N CYS A 39 4.52 -5.42 -11.06
CA CYS A 39 5.26 -5.86 -12.26
C CYS A 39 5.39 -4.78 -13.32
N GLY A 40 4.70 -3.66 -13.18
CA GLY A 40 4.72 -2.59 -14.16
C GLY A 40 3.82 -2.81 -15.36
N ARG A 41 2.91 -3.79 -15.32
CA ARG A 41 1.93 -4.02 -16.39
C ARG A 41 0.87 -2.93 -16.43
N GLU A 42 0.59 -2.34 -15.28
CA GLU A 42 -0.39 -1.26 -15.12
C GLU A 42 0.21 -0.20 -14.21
N ASP A 43 -0.12 1.06 -14.48
CA ASP A 43 0.30 2.16 -13.62
C ASP A 43 -0.67 2.29 -12.44
N PRO A 44 -0.17 2.30 -11.19
CA PRO A 44 -1.04 2.48 -10.04
C PRO A 44 -1.66 3.89 -10.04
N PRO A 45 -2.96 4.00 -9.69
CA PRO A 45 -3.57 5.32 -9.50
C PRO A 45 -2.91 6.08 -8.37
N ALA A 46 -3.08 7.41 -8.38
CA ALA A 46 -2.45 8.28 -7.38
C ALA A 46 -2.86 7.92 -5.94
N ASP A 47 -4.11 7.51 -5.73
CA ASP A 47 -4.58 7.11 -4.41
C ASP A 47 -3.90 5.83 -3.91
N VAL A 48 -3.62 4.90 -4.81
CA VAL A 48 -2.89 3.67 -4.47
C VAL A 48 -1.44 3.99 -4.09
N VAL A 49 -0.79 4.85 -4.85
CA VAL A 49 0.58 5.30 -4.56
C VAL A 49 0.62 6.01 -3.20
N ALA A 50 -0.33 6.91 -2.96
CA ALA A 50 -0.41 7.64 -1.69
C ALA A 50 -0.63 6.69 -0.51
N SER A 51 -1.46 5.67 -0.68
CA SER A 51 -1.72 4.67 0.35
C SER A 51 -0.45 3.91 0.74
N LEU A 52 0.33 3.50 -0.25
CA LEU A 52 1.60 2.81 0.01
C LEU A 52 2.60 3.71 0.73
N ASP A 53 2.74 4.96 0.26
CA ASP A 53 3.63 5.91 0.88
C ASP A 53 3.25 6.15 2.35
N MET A 54 1.96 6.20 2.63
CA MET A 54 1.46 6.36 3.99
C MET A 54 1.82 5.17 4.88
N LEU A 55 1.68 3.95 4.37
CA LEU A 55 2.07 2.75 5.09
C LEU A 55 3.56 2.79 5.46
N ILE A 56 4.39 3.20 4.51
CA ILE A 56 5.83 3.30 4.73
C ILE A 56 6.17 4.39 5.75
N ARG A 57 5.48 5.53 5.70
CA ARG A 57 5.69 6.61 6.67
C ARG A 57 5.33 6.18 8.08
N VAL A 58 4.23 5.47 8.24
CA VAL A 58 3.81 4.94 9.54
C VAL A 58 4.84 3.93 10.06
N GLU A 59 5.34 3.06 9.19
CA GLU A 59 6.37 2.07 9.54
C GLU A 59 7.64 2.75 10.05
N ASN A 60 8.05 3.82 9.38
CA ASN A 60 9.29 4.54 9.69
C ASN A 60 9.10 5.65 10.74
N ASN A 61 7.90 5.79 11.27
CA ASN A 61 7.59 6.81 12.27
C ASN A 61 7.80 8.23 11.75
N LEU A 62 7.60 8.43 10.44
CA LEU A 62 7.77 9.73 9.79
C LEU A 62 6.48 10.56 9.92
N PRO A 63 6.61 11.91 9.88
CA PRO A 63 5.42 12.76 9.91
C PRO A 63 4.50 12.46 8.72
N VAL A 64 3.20 12.39 9.01
CA VAL A 64 2.18 12.14 7.99
C VAL A 64 1.66 13.49 7.52
N PRO A 65 1.71 13.83 6.22
CA PRO A 65 1.11 15.06 5.73
C PRO A 65 -0.41 15.01 5.88
N GLU A 66 -1.03 16.18 6.04
CA GLU A 66 -2.48 16.23 6.14
C GLU A 66 -3.11 15.84 4.82
N PRO A 67 -3.89 14.74 4.77
CA PRO A 67 -4.44 14.26 3.51
C PRO A 67 -5.69 15.02 3.08
N ALA A 68 -5.96 15.01 1.78
CA ALA A 68 -7.26 15.43 1.26
C ALA A 68 -8.35 14.48 1.77
N GLU A 69 -9.61 14.95 1.73
CA GLU A 69 -10.73 14.21 2.32
C GLU A 69 -10.87 12.80 1.74
N ALA A 70 -10.73 12.64 0.44
CA ALA A 70 -10.82 11.32 -0.21
C ALA A 70 -9.68 10.39 0.22
N GLU A 71 -8.50 10.95 0.48
CA GLU A 71 -7.35 10.18 0.94
C GLU A 71 -7.51 9.73 2.39
N ARG A 72 -8.20 10.50 3.20
CA ARG A 72 -8.47 10.15 4.61
C ARG A 72 -9.26 8.86 4.71
N ASP A 73 -10.27 8.68 3.88
CA ASP A 73 -11.09 7.47 3.90
C ASP A 73 -10.28 6.24 3.54
N ALA A 74 -9.40 6.35 2.54
CA ALA A 74 -8.52 5.27 2.15
C ALA A 74 -7.54 4.93 3.27
N ILE A 75 -6.95 5.93 3.91
CA ILE A 75 -6.00 5.74 5.00
C ILE A 75 -6.67 5.09 6.20
N ASN A 76 -7.87 5.53 6.55
CA ASN A 76 -8.63 4.95 7.67
C ASN A 76 -8.96 3.48 7.41
N ALA A 77 -9.33 3.15 6.18
CA ALA A 77 -9.61 1.78 5.80
C ALA A 77 -8.37 0.89 5.93
N ILE A 78 -7.21 1.40 5.52
CA ILE A 78 -5.93 0.69 5.64
C ILE A 78 -5.57 0.49 7.11
N ALA A 79 -5.73 1.52 7.93
CA ALA A 79 -5.44 1.44 9.35
C ALA A 79 -6.32 0.40 10.05
N GLU A 80 -7.59 0.30 9.69
CA GLU A 80 -8.49 -0.70 10.23
C GLU A 80 -8.07 -2.11 9.83
N ALA A 81 -7.69 -2.29 8.56
CA ALA A 81 -7.21 -3.58 8.07
C ALA A 81 -5.96 -4.03 8.83
N TRP A 82 -5.04 -3.11 9.09
CA TRP A 82 -3.84 -3.38 9.89
C TRP A 82 -4.18 -3.91 11.27
N ARG A 83 -5.14 -3.28 11.95
CA ARG A 83 -5.56 -3.70 13.28
C ARG A 83 -6.15 -5.11 13.27
N MET A 84 -6.85 -5.45 12.21
CA MET A 84 -7.46 -6.78 12.07
C MET A 84 -6.43 -7.87 11.80
N LEU A 85 -5.30 -7.53 11.18
CA LEU A 85 -4.24 -8.48 10.86
C LEU A 85 -3.28 -8.72 12.04
N LYS A 86 -3.32 -7.90 13.03
CA LYS A 86 -2.55 -8.07 14.25
C LYS A 86 -3.40 -8.73 15.31
#